data_3b562085e7c54fc05387ef64ab61c9eb
#
_entry.id   3b562085e7c54fc05387ef64ab61c9eb
#
_cell.length_a   1.000
_cell.length_b   1.000
_cell.length_c   1.000
_cell.angle_alpha   90.00
_cell.angle_beta   90.00
_cell.angle_gamma   90.00
#
_symmetry.space_group_name_H-M   'P 1'
#
loop_
_entity.id
_entity.type
_entity.pdbx_description
1 polymer ?
#
loop_
_entity_poly.entity_id
_entity_poly.type
_entity_poly.pdbx_seq_one_letter_code
_entity_poly.pdbx_strand_id
1 'polypeptide(L)'
;MSAPEQLRPLTMALSKGRIFEETLPLLEAAGIQVSENPEQSRKLIIATSNPGLRLIIVRASDVPTYVEYGAADLGIAGKDVLIEHAAQHPGGLYQPIDLNIARCRLAVAVRKGFDYEAAVRQGARLRVATKYTQAAREHFAAKGVYVDLIKLYGSMELAPLVGLADAIVDLVSTGNTLKANDLVAVEDIMPISSRLVVNRAALKTRHAQLQPLLDAFEQASHANVAAA
;
A
#
# COMPACT_ATOMS: atom_id res chain seq x y z
N MET A 1 10.22 -37.54 25.99
CA MET A 1 9.36 -36.35 25.95
C MET A 1 10.14 -35.28 25.19
N SER A 2 9.82 -35.05 23.90
CA SER A 2 10.43 -33.96 23.13
C SER A 2 10.01 -32.64 23.77
N ALA A 3 10.98 -31.73 23.98
CA ALA A 3 10.70 -30.38 24.40
C ALA A 3 9.67 -29.77 23.43
N PRO A 4 8.69 -28.97 23.91
CA PRO A 4 7.75 -28.31 23.03
C PRO A 4 8.55 -27.50 22.02
N GLU A 5 8.38 -27.78 20.74
CA GLU A 5 8.97 -27.00 19.65
C GLU A 5 8.56 -25.55 19.87
N GLN A 6 9.52 -24.72 20.30
CA GLN A 6 9.26 -23.29 20.51
C GLN A 6 8.87 -22.72 19.16
N LEU A 7 7.59 -22.50 18.96
CA LEU A 7 7.06 -21.88 17.75
C LEU A 7 7.81 -20.56 17.51
N ARG A 8 8.48 -20.45 16.36
CA ARG A 8 9.14 -19.20 15.99
C ARG A 8 8.16 -18.01 16.13
N PRO A 9 8.61 -16.81 16.50
CA PRO A 9 7.74 -15.65 16.54
C PRO A 9 7.13 -15.38 15.16
N LEU A 10 5.90 -14.85 15.15
CA LEU A 10 5.30 -14.29 13.94
C LEU A 10 6.17 -13.15 13.43
N THR A 11 6.25 -13.02 12.13
CA THR A 11 6.98 -11.93 11.49
C THR A 11 5.98 -11.07 10.70
N MET A 12 5.88 -9.78 11.05
CA MET A 12 5.05 -8.81 10.35
C MET A 12 5.92 -7.88 9.51
N ALA A 13 5.62 -7.77 8.21
CA ALA A 13 6.29 -6.85 7.30
C ALA A 13 5.60 -5.49 7.28
N LEU A 14 6.36 -4.41 7.50
CA LEU A 14 5.90 -3.03 7.49
C LEU A 14 6.86 -2.15 6.68
N SER A 15 6.34 -1.06 6.12
CA SER A 15 7.16 0.00 5.53
C SER A 15 7.32 1.16 6.51
N LYS A 16 8.39 1.94 6.36
CA LYS A 16 8.56 3.22 7.05
C LYS A 16 7.51 4.25 6.59
N GLY A 17 7.47 5.39 7.27
CA GLY A 17 6.63 6.53 6.97
C GLY A 17 5.19 6.36 7.46
N ARG A 18 4.27 7.01 6.77
CA ARG A 18 2.88 7.17 7.18
C ARG A 18 2.17 5.84 7.54
N ILE A 19 2.41 4.75 6.78
CA ILE A 19 1.82 3.44 7.09
C ILE A 19 2.30 2.95 8.46
N PHE A 20 3.60 3.09 8.77
CA PHE A 20 4.11 2.70 10.08
C PHE A 20 3.51 3.56 11.19
N GLU A 21 3.54 4.89 11.03
CA GLU A 21 3.02 5.84 12.03
C GLU A 21 1.55 5.56 12.36
N GLU A 22 0.71 5.36 11.35
CA GLU A 22 -0.71 5.07 11.54
C GLU A 22 -0.99 3.61 11.95
N THR A 23 -0.01 2.71 11.85
CA THR A 23 -0.11 1.33 12.39
C THR A 23 0.17 1.29 13.90
N LEU A 24 0.95 2.22 14.44
CA LEU A 24 1.31 2.21 15.87
C LEU A 24 0.07 2.20 16.79
N PRO A 25 -0.95 3.05 16.61
CA PRO A 25 -2.16 2.99 17.43
C PRO A 25 -2.90 1.65 17.36
N LEU A 26 -2.88 0.98 16.20
CA LEU A 26 -3.50 -0.34 16.03
C LEU A 26 -2.73 -1.42 16.81
N LEU A 27 -1.39 -1.36 16.79
CA LEU A 27 -0.54 -2.24 17.61
C LEU A 27 -0.78 -2.01 19.10
N GLU A 28 -0.84 -0.75 19.53
CA GLU A 28 -1.11 -0.39 20.93
C GLU A 28 -2.48 -0.88 21.39
N ALA A 29 -3.52 -0.75 20.56
CA ALA A 29 -4.84 -1.28 20.83
C ALA A 29 -4.85 -2.81 20.96
N ALA A 30 -3.94 -3.49 20.25
CA ALA A 30 -3.69 -4.94 20.39
C ALA A 30 -2.77 -5.28 21.59
N GLY A 31 -2.40 -4.31 22.44
CA GLY A 31 -1.49 -4.50 23.58
C GLY A 31 -0.03 -4.68 23.19
N ILE A 32 0.36 -4.29 21.97
CA ILE A 32 1.69 -4.49 21.42
C ILE A 32 2.42 -3.16 21.33
N GLN A 33 3.58 -3.07 21.99
CA GLN A 33 4.48 -1.91 21.90
C GLN A 33 5.70 -2.27 21.06
N VAL A 34 6.16 -1.33 20.25
CA VAL A 34 7.36 -1.46 19.42
C VAL A 34 8.58 -1.04 20.24
N SER A 35 9.64 -1.84 20.25
CA SER A 35 10.82 -1.60 21.09
C SER A 35 11.63 -0.35 20.69
N GLU A 36 11.58 0.01 19.41
CA GLU A 36 12.31 1.18 18.89
C GLU A 36 11.62 1.73 17.62
N ASN A 37 11.73 3.04 17.40
CA ASN A 37 11.18 3.68 16.21
C ASN A 37 12.07 3.39 14.99
N PRO A 38 11.56 2.75 13.92
CA PRO A 38 12.34 2.45 12.71
C PRO A 38 12.81 3.70 11.97
N GLU A 39 12.15 4.85 12.11
CA GLU A 39 12.60 6.10 11.49
C GLU A 39 13.95 6.59 12.06
N GLN A 40 14.22 6.27 13.32
CA GLN A 40 15.43 6.65 14.04
C GLN A 40 16.47 5.52 14.10
N SER A 41 16.07 4.31 13.68
CA SER A 41 16.92 3.12 13.71
C SER A 41 17.33 2.67 12.31
N ARG A 42 18.54 2.10 12.23
CA ARG A 42 19.00 1.39 11.01
C ARG A 42 18.68 -0.10 11.05
N LYS A 43 18.12 -0.59 12.16
CA LYS A 43 17.71 -1.99 12.25
C LYS A 43 16.53 -2.25 11.36
N LEU A 44 16.55 -3.39 10.68
CA LEU A 44 15.48 -3.87 9.81
C LEU A 44 14.61 -4.93 10.48
N ILE A 45 15.01 -5.43 11.62
CA ILE A 45 14.24 -6.35 12.47
C ILE A 45 14.06 -5.67 13.82
N ILE A 46 12.82 -5.46 14.23
CA ILE A 46 12.44 -4.74 15.43
C ILE A 46 11.64 -5.68 16.31
N ALA A 47 12.03 -5.79 17.58
CA ALA A 47 11.28 -6.53 18.58
C ALA A 47 10.02 -5.76 19.01
N THR A 48 9.06 -6.50 19.55
CA THR A 48 7.88 -5.92 20.20
C THR A 48 7.80 -6.37 21.66
N SER A 49 6.89 -5.78 22.43
CA SER A 49 6.58 -6.23 23.80
C SER A 49 6.00 -7.65 23.82
N ASN A 50 5.48 -8.14 22.70
CA ASN A 50 5.05 -9.52 22.53
C ASN A 50 6.19 -10.36 21.96
N PRO A 51 6.82 -11.28 22.73
CA PRO A 51 7.92 -12.11 22.25
C PRO A 51 7.51 -13.06 21.12
N GLY A 52 6.22 -13.27 20.93
CA GLY A 52 5.64 -14.04 19.82
C GLY A 52 5.50 -13.26 18.50
N LEU A 53 5.87 -11.97 18.47
CA LEU A 53 5.78 -11.11 17.28
C LEU A 53 7.04 -10.26 17.12
N ARG A 54 7.60 -10.21 15.92
CA ARG A 54 8.62 -9.25 15.50
C ARG A 54 8.20 -8.53 14.23
N LEU A 55 8.71 -7.34 14.03
CA LEU A 55 8.52 -6.54 12.82
C LEU A 55 9.74 -6.65 11.92
N ILE A 56 9.53 -6.67 10.60
CA ILE A 56 10.57 -6.43 9.61
C ILE A 56 10.22 -5.18 8.82
N ILE A 57 11.22 -4.32 8.62
CA ILE A 57 11.07 -3.04 7.94
C ILE A 57 11.59 -3.16 6.52
N VAL A 58 10.69 -3.07 5.56
CA VAL A 58 10.98 -3.21 4.13
C VAL A 58 10.36 -2.05 3.34
N ARG A 59 10.64 -1.94 2.04
CA ARG A 59 9.94 -0.97 1.19
C ARG A 59 8.46 -1.37 1.05
N ALA A 60 7.58 -0.38 0.95
CA ALA A 60 6.14 -0.62 0.79
C ALA A 60 5.83 -1.56 -0.40
N SER A 61 6.55 -1.40 -1.53
CA SER A 61 6.42 -2.27 -2.71
C SER A 61 6.81 -3.73 -2.47
N ASP A 62 7.63 -3.99 -1.45
CA ASP A 62 8.19 -5.32 -1.21
C ASP A 62 7.40 -6.11 -0.16
N VAL A 63 6.57 -5.43 0.65
CA VAL A 63 5.75 -6.07 1.69
C VAL A 63 4.96 -7.27 1.14
N PRO A 64 4.22 -7.16 0.02
CA PRO A 64 3.46 -8.28 -0.53
C PRO A 64 4.35 -9.48 -0.86
N THR A 65 5.52 -9.25 -1.43
CA THR A 65 6.50 -10.30 -1.79
C THR A 65 7.00 -11.04 -0.55
N TYR A 66 7.38 -10.29 0.52
CA TYR A 66 7.84 -10.93 1.77
C TYR A 66 6.76 -11.80 2.40
N VAL A 67 5.49 -11.37 2.32
CA VAL A 67 4.37 -12.15 2.84
C VAL A 67 4.06 -13.33 1.93
N GLU A 68 4.02 -13.16 0.62
CA GLU A 68 3.71 -14.23 -0.33
C GLU A 68 4.68 -15.40 -0.22
N TYR A 69 5.98 -15.10 -0.17
CA TYR A 69 7.03 -16.12 -0.07
C TYR A 69 7.27 -16.64 1.36
N GLY A 70 6.49 -16.20 2.35
CA GLY A 70 6.53 -16.71 3.72
C GLY A 70 7.74 -16.24 4.53
N ALA A 71 8.50 -15.24 4.06
CA ALA A 71 9.52 -14.56 4.84
C ALA A 71 8.88 -13.71 5.96
N ALA A 72 7.67 -13.23 5.73
CA ALA A 72 6.76 -12.69 6.73
C ALA A 72 5.46 -13.52 6.77
N ASP A 73 4.90 -13.69 7.96
CA ASP A 73 3.62 -14.39 8.15
C ASP A 73 2.43 -13.49 7.80
N LEU A 74 2.59 -12.17 8.04
CA LEU A 74 1.63 -11.13 7.73
C LEU A 74 2.35 -9.80 7.40
N GLY A 75 1.61 -8.83 6.90
CA GLY A 75 2.15 -7.50 6.61
C GLY A 75 1.05 -6.46 6.42
N ILE A 76 1.45 -5.19 6.33
CA ILE A 76 0.53 -4.09 6.04
C ILE A 76 1.01 -3.37 4.78
N ALA A 77 0.15 -3.29 3.77
CA ALA A 77 0.44 -2.65 2.50
C ALA A 77 -0.75 -1.85 1.98
N GLY A 78 -0.49 -0.79 1.22
CA GLY A 78 -1.51 -0.02 0.54
C GLY A 78 -2.22 -0.84 -0.53
N LYS A 79 -3.52 -0.62 -0.71
CA LYS A 79 -4.33 -1.28 -1.75
C LYS A 79 -3.72 -1.10 -3.15
N ASP A 80 -3.11 0.04 -3.42
CA ASP A 80 -2.38 0.37 -4.65
C ASP A 80 -1.27 -0.63 -4.96
N VAL A 81 -0.42 -0.90 -3.96
CA VAL A 81 0.68 -1.88 -4.07
C VAL A 81 0.13 -3.29 -4.26
N LEU A 82 -0.95 -3.64 -3.57
CA LEU A 82 -1.56 -4.96 -3.64
C LEU A 82 -2.18 -5.25 -5.01
N ILE A 83 -2.78 -4.25 -5.66
CA ILE A 83 -3.30 -4.35 -7.04
C ILE A 83 -2.16 -4.63 -8.02
N GLU A 84 -1.08 -3.86 -7.95
CA GLU A 84 0.09 -4.05 -8.83
C GLU A 84 0.75 -5.42 -8.63
N HIS A 85 0.83 -5.88 -7.36
CA HIS A 85 1.38 -7.19 -7.03
C HIS A 85 0.49 -8.33 -7.56
N ALA A 86 -0.83 -8.26 -7.33
CA ALA A 86 -1.77 -9.29 -7.75
C ALA A 86 -1.83 -9.49 -9.27
N ALA A 87 -1.56 -8.45 -10.05
CA ALA A 87 -1.48 -8.54 -11.50
C ALA A 87 -0.33 -9.44 -12.00
N GLN A 88 0.74 -9.54 -11.23
CA GLN A 88 1.90 -10.37 -11.55
C GLN A 88 1.86 -11.72 -10.83
N HIS A 89 1.17 -11.80 -9.70
CA HIS A 89 1.11 -12.95 -8.79
C HIS A 89 -0.35 -13.27 -8.40
N PRO A 90 -1.16 -13.80 -9.32
CA PRO A 90 -2.57 -14.06 -9.06
C PRO A 90 -2.76 -15.10 -7.96
N GLY A 91 -3.44 -14.73 -6.89
CA GLY A 91 -3.91 -15.64 -5.84
C GLY A 91 -2.97 -15.85 -4.64
N GLY A 92 -1.85 -15.12 -4.55
CA GLY A 92 -0.84 -15.33 -3.51
C GLY A 92 -1.21 -14.89 -2.09
N LEU A 93 -1.95 -13.80 -1.93
CA LEU A 93 -2.20 -13.18 -0.62
C LEU A 93 -3.65 -13.25 -0.18
N TYR A 94 -3.87 -13.40 1.12
CA TYR A 94 -5.16 -13.21 1.77
C TYR A 94 -5.21 -11.82 2.42
N GLN A 95 -6.29 -11.06 2.17
CA GLN A 95 -6.47 -9.67 2.61
C GLN A 95 -7.71 -9.57 3.50
N PRO A 96 -7.64 -10.02 4.78
CA PRO A 96 -8.83 -10.13 5.63
C PRO A 96 -9.39 -8.78 6.05
N ILE A 97 -8.55 -7.75 6.26
CA ILE A 97 -8.95 -6.52 6.95
C ILE A 97 -8.49 -5.29 6.16
N ASP A 98 -9.43 -4.37 5.93
CA ASP A 98 -9.13 -2.98 5.58
C ASP A 98 -8.89 -2.20 6.89
N LEU A 99 -7.66 -1.74 7.08
CA LEU A 99 -7.28 -1.05 8.31
C LEU A 99 -7.73 0.41 8.36
N ASN A 100 -8.22 0.95 7.24
CA ASN A 100 -8.65 2.34 7.08
C ASN A 100 -7.58 3.39 7.46
N ILE A 101 -6.30 3.02 7.37
CA ILE A 101 -5.16 3.90 7.61
C ILE A 101 -4.47 4.30 6.31
N ALA A 102 -3.64 5.33 6.36
CA ALA A 102 -2.91 5.93 5.24
C ALA A 102 -3.84 6.25 4.06
N ARG A 103 -5.04 6.73 4.35
CA ARG A 103 -6.10 7.00 3.37
C ARG A 103 -5.66 8.08 2.38
N CYS A 104 -5.86 7.78 1.11
CA CYS A 104 -5.67 8.69 -0.01
C CYS A 104 -6.53 8.22 -1.19
N ARG A 105 -6.31 8.78 -2.36
CA ARG A 105 -6.94 8.29 -3.59
C ARG A 105 -5.90 8.16 -4.70
N LEU A 106 -6.10 7.21 -5.60
CA LEU A 106 -5.38 7.15 -6.86
C LEU A 106 -6.12 8.05 -7.84
N ALA A 107 -5.42 8.96 -8.51
CA ALA A 107 -6.03 9.95 -9.39
C ALA A 107 -5.20 10.19 -10.65
N VAL A 108 -5.86 10.63 -11.71
CA VAL A 108 -5.24 11.20 -12.91
C VAL A 108 -4.97 12.67 -12.63
N ALA A 109 -3.74 13.14 -12.88
CA ALA A 109 -3.40 14.54 -12.79
C ALA A 109 -2.66 15.01 -14.06
N VAL A 110 -2.86 16.27 -14.42
CA VAL A 110 -2.28 16.90 -15.61
C VAL A 110 -1.73 18.26 -15.27
N ARG A 111 -0.95 18.87 -16.17
CA ARG A 111 -0.52 20.27 -16.04
C ARG A 111 -1.74 21.19 -16.01
N LYS A 112 -1.69 22.20 -15.18
CA LYS A 112 -2.69 23.26 -15.16
C LYS A 112 -2.82 23.88 -16.57
N GLY A 113 -4.05 23.95 -17.06
CA GLY A 113 -4.37 24.44 -18.40
C GLY A 113 -4.35 23.39 -19.52
N PHE A 114 -3.99 22.14 -19.24
CA PHE A 114 -4.17 21.04 -20.20
C PHE A 114 -5.64 20.60 -20.23
N ASP A 115 -6.25 20.62 -21.43
CA ASP A 115 -7.64 20.20 -21.63
C ASP A 115 -7.72 18.66 -21.76
N TYR A 116 -7.74 17.98 -20.60
CA TYR A 116 -7.80 16.53 -20.51
C TYR A 116 -9.08 15.97 -21.14
N GLU A 117 -10.23 16.60 -20.89
CA GLU A 117 -11.51 16.12 -21.42
C GLU A 117 -11.57 16.21 -22.95
N ALA A 118 -11.07 17.28 -23.51
CA ALA A 118 -10.98 17.42 -24.97
C ALA A 118 -10.04 16.38 -25.58
N ALA A 119 -8.88 16.14 -24.95
CA ALA A 119 -7.93 15.14 -25.41
C ALA A 119 -8.54 13.72 -25.40
N VAL A 120 -9.26 13.35 -24.34
CA VAL A 120 -9.96 12.06 -24.24
C VAL A 120 -11.08 11.96 -25.29
N ARG A 121 -11.91 12.99 -25.45
CA ARG A 121 -13.00 12.98 -26.44
C ARG A 121 -12.51 12.88 -27.88
N GLN A 122 -11.38 13.48 -28.19
CA GLN A 122 -10.78 13.44 -29.52
C GLN A 122 -10.06 12.13 -29.82
N GLY A 123 -10.01 11.20 -28.86
CA GLY A 123 -9.29 9.93 -29.00
C GLY A 123 -7.78 10.09 -29.06
N ALA A 124 -7.24 11.18 -28.45
CA ALA A 124 -5.81 11.40 -28.38
C ALA A 124 -5.13 10.24 -27.62
N ARG A 125 -4.01 9.77 -28.15
CA ARG A 125 -3.20 8.78 -27.48
C ARG A 125 -2.34 9.48 -26.42
N LEU A 126 -2.79 9.39 -25.16
CA LEU A 126 -2.14 10.06 -24.05
C LEU A 126 -0.93 9.24 -23.54
N ARG A 127 0.18 9.91 -23.28
CA ARG A 127 1.31 9.36 -22.52
C ARG A 127 1.06 9.58 -21.05
N VAL A 128 1.01 8.49 -20.27
CA VAL A 128 0.70 8.54 -18.84
C VAL A 128 1.85 7.96 -18.04
N ALA A 129 2.52 8.79 -17.23
CA ALA A 129 3.58 8.35 -16.35
C ALA A 129 3.00 7.89 -15.01
N THR A 130 3.42 6.72 -14.56
CA THR A 130 2.89 6.15 -13.31
C THR A 130 3.78 5.04 -12.75
N LYS A 131 3.70 4.84 -11.44
CA LYS A 131 4.18 3.65 -10.75
C LYS A 131 3.13 2.52 -10.80
N TYR A 132 1.86 2.86 -10.96
CA TYR A 132 0.67 2.01 -10.85
C TYR A 132 0.14 1.62 -12.22
N THR A 133 0.98 0.87 -12.96
CA THR A 133 0.71 0.56 -14.38
C THR A 133 -0.49 -0.33 -14.60
N GLN A 134 -0.79 -1.24 -13.66
CA GLN A 134 -1.95 -2.12 -13.77
C GLN A 134 -3.24 -1.34 -13.50
N ALA A 135 -3.30 -0.63 -12.39
CA ALA A 135 -4.46 0.19 -12.05
C ALA A 135 -4.77 1.24 -13.14
N ALA A 136 -3.74 1.90 -13.68
CA ALA A 136 -3.91 2.84 -14.78
C ALA A 136 -4.43 2.15 -16.04
N ARG A 137 -3.87 0.99 -16.42
CA ARG A 137 -4.32 0.23 -17.60
C ARG A 137 -5.79 -0.14 -17.49
N GLU A 138 -6.22 -0.69 -16.36
CA GLU A 138 -7.60 -1.09 -16.13
C GLU A 138 -8.56 0.11 -16.19
N HIS A 139 -8.17 1.23 -15.56
CA HIS A 139 -8.97 2.45 -15.56
C HIS A 139 -9.21 2.99 -16.98
N PHE A 140 -8.14 3.20 -17.75
CA PHE A 140 -8.25 3.74 -19.10
C PHE A 140 -8.92 2.76 -20.07
N ALA A 141 -8.66 1.46 -19.93
CA ALA A 141 -9.31 0.43 -20.73
C ALA A 141 -10.83 0.38 -20.48
N ALA A 142 -11.27 0.48 -19.23
CA ALA A 142 -12.70 0.53 -18.89
C ALA A 142 -13.42 1.74 -19.50
N LYS A 143 -12.70 2.83 -19.80
CA LYS A 143 -13.21 4.03 -20.45
C LYS A 143 -13.05 4.02 -21.97
N GLY A 144 -12.41 3.00 -22.54
CA GLY A 144 -12.08 2.95 -23.96
C GLY A 144 -11.03 3.98 -24.40
N VAL A 145 -10.19 4.46 -23.47
CA VAL A 145 -9.15 5.46 -23.73
C VAL A 145 -7.81 4.77 -23.99
N TYR A 146 -7.18 5.06 -25.11
CA TYR A 146 -5.87 4.53 -25.44
C TYR A 146 -4.77 5.36 -24.80
N VAL A 147 -3.90 4.70 -24.02
CA VAL A 147 -2.77 5.34 -23.34
C VAL A 147 -1.46 4.61 -23.57
N ASP A 148 -0.37 5.36 -23.62
CA ASP A 148 0.99 4.84 -23.53
C ASP A 148 1.46 4.99 -22.07
N LEU A 149 1.58 3.86 -21.38
CA LEU A 149 2.01 3.84 -19.98
C LEU A 149 3.54 3.90 -19.89
N ILE A 150 4.04 4.93 -19.22
CA ILE A 150 5.47 5.13 -18.93
C ILE A 150 5.68 4.80 -17.45
N LYS A 151 6.33 3.66 -17.19
CA LYS A 151 6.59 3.23 -15.81
C LYS A 151 7.72 4.06 -15.20
N LEU A 152 7.40 4.73 -14.09
CA LEU A 152 8.36 5.41 -13.22
C LEU A 152 8.29 4.80 -11.81
N TYR A 153 9.29 5.11 -10.98
CA TYR A 153 9.39 4.61 -9.61
C TYR A 153 9.23 5.70 -8.56
N GLY A 154 9.22 6.96 -8.97
CA GLY A 154 9.03 8.15 -8.13
C GLY A 154 9.08 9.43 -8.94
N SER A 155 8.77 10.57 -8.29
CA SER A 155 8.78 11.92 -8.89
C SER A 155 7.94 12.00 -10.16
N MET A 156 6.73 11.43 -10.13
CA MET A 156 5.81 11.40 -11.28
C MET A 156 5.48 12.81 -11.76
N GLU A 157 5.39 13.77 -10.83
CA GLU A 157 5.03 15.17 -11.10
C GLU A 157 5.99 15.84 -12.07
N LEU A 158 7.24 15.38 -12.12
CA LEU A 158 8.24 15.91 -13.04
C LEU A 158 7.93 15.56 -14.51
N ALA A 159 7.32 14.41 -14.76
CA ALA A 159 7.11 13.89 -16.11
C ALA A 159 6.33 14.84 -17.04
N PRO A 160 5.19 15.44 -16.63
CA PRO A 160 4.51 16.43 -17.47
C PRO A 160 5.28 17.73 -17.62
N LEU A 161 6.08 18.13 -16.63
CA LEU A 161 6.81 19.39 -16.65
C LEU A 161 7.95 19.38 -17.68
N VAL A 162 8.58 18.22 -17.88
CA VAL A 162 9.67 18.05 -18.87
C VAL A 162 9.19 17.48 -20.20
N GLY A 163 7.87 17.33 -20.40
CA GLY A 163 7.30 16.85 -21.66
C GLY A 163 7.46 15.33 -21.89
N LEU A 164 7.78 14.56 -20.83
CA LEU A 164 7.85 13.09 -20.92
C LEU A 164 6.45 12.46 -21.03
N ALA A 165 5.46 13.01 -20.32
CA ALA A 165 4.10 12.52 -20.31
C ALA A 165 3.10 13.67 -20.41
N ASP A 166 1.86 13.37 -20.82
CA ASP A 166 0.77 14.33 -20.91
C ASP A 166 -0.04 14.34 -19.61
N ALA A 167 -0.07 13.20 -18.92
CA ALA A 167 -0.73 13.00 -17.62
C ALA A 167 0.10 12.10 -16.71
N ILE A 168 -0.25 12.09 -15.42
CA ILE A 168 0.26 11.13 -14.45
C ILE A 168 -0.91 10.41 -13.78
N VAL A 169 -0.65 9.19 -13.29
CA VAL A 169 -1.51 8.50 -12.33
C VAL A 169 -0.71 8.29 -11.06
N ASP A 170 -1.14 8.94 -9.97
CA ASP A 170 -0.42 8.88 -8.69
C ASP A 170 -1.37 8.98 -7.50
N LEU A 171 -0.83 8.70 -6.29
CA LEU A 171 -1.55 8.85 -5.04
C LEU A 171 -1.69 10.32 -4.66
N VAL A 172 -2.90 10.72 -4.35
CA VAL A 172 -3.23 12.08 -3.92
C VAL A 172 -3.90 12.03 -2.55
N SER A 173 -3.24 12.57 -1.54
CA SER A 173 -3.81 12.78 -0.20
C SER A 173 -4.39 14.21 -0.12
N THR A 174 -3.55 15.20 0.16
CA THR A 174 -3.97 16.61 0.26
C THR A 174 -3.89 17.37 -1.07
N GLY A 175 -3.17 16.85 -2.04
CA GLY A 175 -2.90 17.50 -3.33
C GLY A 175 -1.83 18.59 -3.29
N ASN A 176 -1.14 18.79 -2.15
CA ASN A 176 -0.12 19.83 -2.01
C ASN A 176 1.06 19.64 -2.98
N THR A 177 1.50 18.39 -3.18
CA THR A 177 2.59 18.09 -4.13
C THR A 177 2.19 18.44 -5.56
N LEU A 178 0.96 18.13 -5.97
CA LEU A 178 0.44 18.50 -7.29
C LEU A 178 0.44 20.02 -7.45
N LYS A 179 -0.11 20.75 -6.48
CA LYS A 179 -0.16 22.23 -6.50
C LYS A 179 1.22 22.86 -6.57
N ALA A 180 2.19 22.34 -5.81
CA ALA A 180 3.56 22.83 -5.80
C ALA A 180 4.29 22.65 -7.16
N ASN A 181 3.78 21.75 -8.01
CA ASN A 181 4.33 21.43 -9.33
C ASN A 181 3.40 21.84 -10.48
N ASP A 182 2.48 22.79 -10.27
CA ASP A 182 1.52 23.26 -11.27
C ASP A 182 0.70 22.16 -11.95
N LEU A 183 0.37 21.11 -11.18
CA LEU A 183 -0.48 20.02 -11.59
C LEU A 183 -1.86 20.12 -10.90
N VAL A 184 -2.88 19.57 -11.57
CA VAL A 184 -4.22 19.46 -11.04
C VAL A 184 -4.73 18.02 -11.21
N ALA A 185 -5.37 17.47 -10.18
CA ALA A 185 -6.10 16.22 -10.30
C ALA A 185 -7.39 16.49 -11.11
N VAL A 186 -7.60 15.72 -12.17
CA VAL A 186 -8.72 15.87 -13.08
C VAL A 186 -9.72 14.71 -12.98
N GLU A 187 -9.28 13.58 -12.44
CA GLU A 187 -10.13 12.41 -12.32
C GLU A 187 -9.65 11.50 -11.17
N ASP A 188 -10.58 11.08 -10.31
CA ASP A 188 -10.31 10.09 -9.27
C ASP A 188 -10.55 8.67 -9.82
N ILE A 189 -9.56 7.79 -9.63
CA ILE A 189 -9.63 6.40 -10.09
C ILE A 189 -10.27 5.52 -9.01
N MET A 190 -9.72 5.57 -7.79
CA MET A 190 -10.23 4.80 -6.67
C MET A 190 -9.73 5.31 -5.32
N PRO A 191 -10.48 5.08 -4.23
CA PRO A 191 -9.98 5.29 -2.88
C PRO A 191 -8.95 4.22 -2.51
N ILE A 192 -7.93 4.64 -1.78
CA ILE A 192 -6.83 3.80 -1.29
C ILE A 192 -6.78 3.88 0.23
N SER A 193 -6.63 2.72 0.86
CA SER A 193 -6.32 2.52 2.28
C SER A 193 -5.33 1.38 2.42
N SER A 194 -4.68 1.25 3.57
CA SER A 194 -3.80 0.11 3.84
C SER A 194 -4.59 -1.08 4.35
N ARG A 195 -4.13 -2.26 3.95
CA ARG A 195 -4.75 -3.55 4.29
C ARG A 195 -3.79 -4.43 5.04
N LEU A 196 -4.31 -5.19 5.97
CA LEU A 196 -3.61 -6.32 6.55
C LEU A 196 -3.61 -7.46 5.53
N VAL A 197 -2.44 -8.02 5.26
CA VAL A 197 -2.26 -9.16 4.35
C VAL A 197 -1.61 -10.31 5.09
N VAL A 198 -2.01 -11.53 4.76
CA VAL A 198 -1.56 -12.75 5.46
C VAL A 198 -1.10 -13.78 4.46
N ASN A 199 0.01 -14.44 4.76
CA ASN A 199 0.47 -15.60 4.03
C ASN A 199 -0.52 -16.77 4.21
N ARG A 200 -0.98 -17.35 3.10
CA ARG A 200 -1.99 -18.42 3.12
C ARG A 200 -1.53 -19.70 3.82
N ALA A 201 -0.24 -20.04 3.71
CA ALA A 201 0.30 -21.20 4.40
C ALA A 201 0.42 -20.92 5.90
N ALA A 202 0.90 -19.73 6.29
CA ALA A 202 0.95 -19.31 7.68
C ALA A 202 -0.45 -19.29 8.30
N LEU A 203 -1.48 -18.81 7.59
CA LEU A 203 -2.86 -18.83 8.06
C LEU A 203 -3.34 -20.25 8.41
N LYS A 204 -2.94 -21.26 7.62
CA LYS A 204 -3.31 -22.66 7.87
C LYS A 204 -2.50 -23.30 8.99
N THR A 205 -1.18 -23.07 9.00
CA THR A 205 -0.26 -23.77 9.90
C THR A 205 -0.06 -23.09 11.25
N ARG A 206 -0.35 -21.78 11.33
CA ARG A 206 -0.13 -20.92 12.50
C ARG A 206 -1.38 -20.16 12.93
N HIS A 207 -2.55 -20.67 12.58
CA HIS A 207 -3.85 -20.06 12.85
C HIS A 207 -4.02 -19.62 14.31
N ALA A 208 -3.69 -20.51 15.26
CA ALA A 208 -3.81 -20.21 16.69
C ALA A 208 -2.96 -19.02 17.17
N GLN A 209 -1.86 -18.72 16.49
CA GLN A 209 -1.02 -17.53 16.78
C GLN A 209 -1.52 -16.27 16.05
N LEU A 210 -2.04 -16.43 14.83
CA LEU A 210 -2.48 -15.33 13.98
C LEU A 210 -3.86 -14.80 14.38
N GLN A 211 -4.82 -15.68 14.72
CA GLN A 211 -6.20 -15.30 14.94
C GLN A 211 -6.37 -14.20 16.01
N PRO A 212 -5.75 -14.28 17.20
CA PRO A 212 -5.88 -13.23 18.22
C PRO A 212 -5.38 -11.86 17.71
N LEU A 213 -4.35 -11.87 16.86
CA LEU A 213 -3.81 -10.64 16.28
C LEU A 213 -4.74 -10.06 15.20
N LEU A 214 -5.33 -10.92 14.36
CA LEU A 214 -6.32 -10.51 13.36
C LEU A 214 -7.55 -9.89 14.04
N ASP A 215 -8.08 -10.53 15.07
CA ASP A 215 -9.25 -10.06 15.83
C ASP A 215 -8.98 -8.68 16.47
N ALA A 216 -7.78 -8.50 17.04
CA ALA A 216 -7.38 -7.24 17.63
C ALA A 216 -7.26 -6.11 16.58
N PHE A 217 -6.65 -6.39 15.42
CA PHE A 217 -6.58 -5.43 14.33
C PHE A 217 -7.96 -5.08 13.75
N GLU A 218 -8.84 -6.05 13.61
CA GLU A 218 -10.22 -5.83 13.14
C GLU A 218 -10.98 -4.91 14.10
N GLN A 219 -10.94 -5.19 15.41
CA GLN A 219 -11.57 -4.35 16.43
C GLN A 219 -11.00 -2.93 16.42
N ALA A 220 -9.67 -2.78 16.35
CA ALA A 220 -9.02 -1.47 16.33
C ALA A 220 -9.36 -0.68 15.05
N SER A 221 -9.47 -1.35 13.89
CA SER A 221 -9.83 -0.69 12.63
C SER A 221 -11.28 -0.17 12.64
N HIS A 222 -12.20 -0.89 13.27
CA HIS A 222 -13.60 -0.44 13.44
C HIS A 222 -13.70 0.78 14.35
N ALA A 223 -12.90 0.86 15.42
CA ALA A 223 -12.86 2.02 16.30
C ALA A 223 -12.35 3.28 15.57
N ASN A 224 -11.35 3.14 14.69
CA ASN A 224 -10.84 4.24 13.87
C ASN A 224 -11.88 4.77 12.86
N VAL A 225 -12.74 3.93 12.34
CA VAL A 225 -13.82 4.36 11.40
C VAL A 225 -14.88 5.15 12.14
N ALA A 226 -15.19 4.81 13.39
CA ALA A 226 -16.19 5.52 14.20
C ALA A 226 -15.70 6.89 14.71
N ALA A 227 -14.38 7.12 14.73
CA ALA A 227 -13.76 8.37 15.20
C ALA A 227 -13.41 9.36 14.07
N ALA A 228 -13.55 8.97 12.79
CA ALA A 228 -13.21 9.75 11.59
C ALA A 228 -14.45 10.32 10.90
#